data_1654cdef12349928c3777a3b18924304
#
_entry.id   1654cdef12349928c3777a3b18924304
#
_cell.length_a   1.000
_cell.length_b   1.000
_cell.length_c   1.000
_cell.angle_alpha   90.00
_cell.angle_beta   90.00
_cell.angle_gamma   90.00
#
_symmetry.space_group_name_H-M   'P 1'
#
loop_
_entity.id
_entity.type
_entity.pdbx_description
1 polymer ?
#
loop_
_entity_poly.entity_id
_entity_poly.type
_entity_poly.pdbx_seq_one_letter_code
_entity_poly.pdbx_strand_id
1 'polypeptide(L)'
;MSINDSILNSVGLTDKNIKFSISDNGDFNEWVTMGHDQHQALRYRATLMTVPERCPQCGFLLSGHFYLAGTDTASYKLPTTNGYQQILLLTKQRYQCLHCKNTFIAQSKDFMPHSTISRPLLHQIIDLAKRDISEKDIAYILHLSHSKVNRLLHHSAKAYRTNYTKSLPMVICVDEVLYAKHHYGFEMINGTTSDLIEIFPTRTSIDIRRYLSNYDLSNRQRVQYVVTDMNANYSAPLRVMFPNAQIIIDRFHIIQLAMKAVQSTRITLQRTINNKRSRVYKLLKSNWQFFITDQSKIDTTQPRWFKGINEYLYPQDALQLIFGLSPKFKQDYKIYQAVLRAQRSRSFDEFSVILSQYKPNHSAMDQVILTYKKNLKSIRNAFLQTPSNGRIEGINRRIKQIGRTAYGYGNSLNYFFRIRLQLFNRKHINASFMNLLTKKSLR
;
A
#
# COMPACT_ATOMS: atom_id res chain seq x y z
N MET A 1 -36.03 -24.94 0.31
CA MET A 1 -35.02 -24.50 1.31
C MET A 1 -35.66 -24.59 2.67
N SER A 2 -35.04 -25.24 3.67
CA SER A 2 -35.65 -25.30 5.01
C SER A 2 -35.60 -23.91 5.67
N ILE A 3 -36.48 -23.66 6.64
CA ILE A 3 -36.47 -22.41 7.41
C ILE A 3 -35.10 -22.21 8.06
N ASN A 4 -34.49 -23.26 8.59
CA ASN A 4 -33.17 -23.23 9.17
C ASN A 4 -32.08 -22.79 8.15
N ASP A 5 -32.15 -23.29 6.90
CA ASP A 5 -31.20 -22.88 5.85
C ASP A 5 -31.41 -21.41 5.46
N SER A 6 -32.64 -20.92 5.47
CA SER A 6 -32.94 -19.50 5.19
C SER A 6 -32.32 -18.60 6.26
N ILE A 7 -32.44 -18.96 7.54
CA ILE A 7 -31.84 -18.21 8.65
C ILE A 7 -30.32 -18.29 8.58
N LEU A 8 -29.72 -19.47 8.37
CA LEU A 8 -28.26 -19.61 8.18
C LEU A 8 -27.74 -18.63 7.13
N ASN A 9 -28.39 -18.59 5.99
CA ASN A 9 -28.01 -17.69 4.90
C ASN A 9 -28.16 -16.21 5.28
N SER A 10 -29.25 -15.83 5.96
CA SER A 10 -29.49 -14.44 6.36
C SER A 10 -28.48 -13.91 7.37
N VAL A 11 -27.96 -14.77 8.23
CA VAL A 11 -26.92 -14.43 9.23
C VAL A 11 -25.49 -14.73 8.74
N GLY A 12 -25.35 -15.22 7.50
CA GLY A 12 -24.05 -15.49 6.87
C GLY A 12 -23.33 -16.74 7.37
N LEU A 13 -24.03 -17.69 8.03
CA LEU A 13 -23.47 -18.95 8.48
C LEU A 13 -23.64 -20.02 7.42
N THR A 14 -22.76 -21.03 7.41
CA THR A 14 -22.73 -22.08 6.39
C THR A 14 -22.81 -23.50 6.96
N ASP A 15 -22.67 -23.66 8.28
CA ASP A 15 -22.69 -24.96 8.94
C ASP A 15 -24.11 -25.42 9.21
N LYS A 16 -24.59 -26.38 8.43
CA LYS A 16 -25.94 -26.95 8.52
C LYS A 16 -26.24 -27.71 9.83
N ASN A 17 -25.22 -28.01 10.63
CA ASN A 17 -25.36 -28.62 11.94
C ASN A 17 -25.81 -27.63 13.02
N ILE A 18 -25.79 -26.33 12.74
CA ILE A 18 -26.36 -25.31 13.59
C ILE A 18 -27.87 -25.32 13.39
N LYS A 19 -28.62 -25.59 14.47
CA LYS A 19 -30.09 -25.65 14.46
C LYS A 19 -30.64 -24.51 15.28
N PHE A 20 -31.34 -23.58 14.63
CA PHE A 20 -31.97 -22.44 15.29
C PHE A 20 -33.22 -22.89 16.05
N SER A 21 -33.41 -22.30 17.21
CA SER A 21 -34.58 -22.53 18.08
C SER A 21 -35.54 -21.34 17.97
N ILE A 22 -36.83 -21.61 18.12
CA ILE A 22 -37.88 -20.60 18.22
C ILE A 22 -37.77 -19.99 19.62
N SER A 23 -37.88 -18.67 19.72
CA SER A 23 -37.97 -17.95 21.00
C SER A 23 -39.35 -18.08 21.66
N ASP A 24 -39.45 -17.62 22.88
CA ASP A 24 -40.74 -17.66 23.64
C ASP A 24 -41.86 -16.87 22.94
N ASN A 25 -41.52 -15.95 22.06
CA ASN A 25 -42.46 -15.13 21.27
C ASN A 25 -42.90 -15.79 19.95
N GLY A 26 -42.45 -17.02 19.66
CA GLY A 26 -42.80 -17.73 18.43
C GLY A 26 -41.90 -17.41 17.23
N ASP A 27 -40.95 -16.49 17.37
CA ASP A 27 -40.00 -16.08 16.32
C ASP A 27 -38.62 -16.75 16.46
N PHE A 28 -37.84 -16.81 15.40
CA PHE A 28 -36.47 -17.31 15.44
C PHE A 28 -35.44 -16.28 15.98
N ASN A 29 -35.85 -15.05 16.20
CA ASN A 29 -35.05 -13.99 16.80
C ASN A 29 -35.87 -13.14 17.76
N GLU A 30 -35.15 -12.43 18.62
CA GLU A 30 -35.74 -11.50 19.58
C GLU A 30 -34.96 -10.19 19.59
N TRP A 31 -35.62 -9.06 19.73
CA TRP A 31 -34.99 -7.79 19.92
C TRP A 31 -34.47 -7.64 21.36
N VAL A 32 -33.23 -7.21 21.48
CA VAL A 32 -32.57 -6.99 22.76
C VAL A 32 -31.83 -5.66 22.75
N THR A 33 -31.83 -4.97 23.88
CA THR A 33 -31.04 -3.75 24.08
C THR A 33 -29.67 -4.12 24.61
N MET A 34 -28.63 -3.59 24.00
CA MET A 34 -27.23 -3.95 24.28
C MET A 34 -26.35 -2.73 24.53
N GLY A 35 -25.36 -2.91 25.39
CA GLY A 35 -24.33 -1.90 25.67
C GLY A 35 -24.82 -0.72 26.52
N HIS A 36 -23.89 0.18 26.87
CA HIS A 36 -24.17 1.42 27.58
C HIS A 36 -24.92 2.43 26.71
N ASP A 37 -24.78 2.35 25.39
CA ASP A 37 -25.45 3.15 24.37
C ASP A 37 -26.87 2.66 24.04
N GLN A 38 -27.33 1.60 24.72
CA GLN A 38 -28.66 0.99 24.58
C GLN A 38 -29.07 0.73 23.11
N HIS A 39 -28.14 0.36 22.25
CA HIS A 39 -28.48 0.04 20.86
C HIS A 39 -29.27 -1.26 20.74
N GLN A 40 -30.17 -1.31 19.76
CA GLN A 40 -31.00 -2.48 19.49
C GLN A 40 -30.15 -3.54 18.71
N ALA A 41 -30.32 -4.80 19.13
CA ALA A 41 -29.67 -5.93 18.48
C ALA A 41 -30.67 -7.08 18.31
N LEU A 42 -30.44 -7.90 17.25
CA LEU A 42 -31.21 -9.13 17.02
C LEU A 42 -30.45 -10.30 17.64
N ARG A 43 -31.09 -11.00 18.57
CA ARG A 43 -30.58 -12.18 19.25
C ARG A 43 -31.20 -13.45 18.70
N TYR A 44 -30.39 -14.42 18.32
CA TYR A 44 -30.76 -15.76 17.87
C TYR A 44 -30.31 -16.77 18.92
N ARG A 45 -31.07 -17.87 19.05
CA ARG A 45 -30.67 -19.04 19.83
C ARG A 45 -30.49 -20.23 18.90
N ALA A 46 -29.43 -21.01 19.08
CA ALA A 46 -29.22 -22.23 18.30
C ALA A 46 -28.44 -23.28 19.09
N THR A 47 -28.52 -24.52 18.62
CA THR A 47 -27.78 -25.65 19.15
C THR A 47 -26.82 -26.21 18.10
N LEU A 48 -25.69 -26.79 18.58
CA LEU A 48 -24.69 -27.46 17.75
C LEU A 48 -24.33 -28.81 18.38
N MET A 49 -24.58 -29.89 17.66
CA MET A 49 -24.38 -31.25 18.12
C MET A 49 -23.51 -32.07 17.15
N THR A 50 -22.34 -31.50 16.76
CA THR A 50 -21.42 -32.18 15.82
C THR A 50 -20.40 -33.00 16.55
N VAL A 51 -20.32 -34.29 16.26
CA VAL A 51 -19.27 -35.19 16.76
C VAL A 51 -18.17 -35.29 15.70
N PRO A 52 -16.89 -35.03 16.04
CA PRO A 52 -15.80 -35.26 15.10
C PRO A 52 -15.57 -36.76 14.90
N GLU A 53 -15.04 -37.12 13.74
CA GLU A 53 -14.75 -38.53 13.41
C GLU A 53 -13.75 -39.14 14.43
N ARG A 54 -12.76 -38.35 14.85
CA ARG A 54 -11.71 -38.78 15.79
C ARG A 54 -11.66 -37.84 16.99
N CYS A 55 -11.29 -38.41 18.14
CA CYS A 55 -11.06 -37.61 19.34
C CYS A 55 -9.93 -36.58 19.09
N PRO A 56 -10.19 -35.27 19.33
CA PRO A 56 -9.19 -34.25 19.11
C PRO A 56 -7.98 -34.32 20.05
N GLN A 57 -8.08 -35.11 21.11
CA GLN A 57 -7.01 -35.26 22.11
C GLN A 57 -6.13 -36.50 21.86
N CYS A 58 -6.72 -37.67 21.63
CA CYS A 58 -5.99 -38.95 21.51
C CYS A 58 -6.04 -39.55 20.08
N GLY A 59 -6.79 -38.98 19.14
CA GLY A 59 -6.91 -39.52 17.79
C GLY A 59 -7.77 -40.76 17.65
N PHE A 60 -8.36 -41.32 18.76
CA PHE A 60 -9.21 -42.49 18.71
C PHE A 60 -10.47 -42.26 17.88
N LEU A 61 -10.94 -43.25 17.12
CA LEU A 61 -12.15 -43.22 16.33
C LEU A 61 -13.38 -43.16 17.24
N LEU A 62 -14.22 -42.12 17.09
CA LEU A 62 -15.33 -41.86 18.01
C LEU A 62 -16.66 -42.56 17.64
N SER A 63 -16.71 -43.35 16.58
CA SER A 63 -17.94 -44.03 16.14
C SER A 63 -18.63 -44.77 17.30
N GLY A 64 -19.60 -44.11 17.98
CA GLY A 64 -20.30 -44.65 19.15
C GLY A 64 -19.49 -44.66 20.47
N HIS A 65 -18.22 -44.30 20.52
CA HIS A 65 -17.33 -44.41 21.68
C HIS A 65 -17.18 -43.09 22.44
N PHE A 66 -18.30 -42.43 22.78
CA PHE A 66 -18.32 -41.18 23.58
C PHE A 66 -19.58 -41.13 24.45
N TYR A 67 -19.51 -40.30 25.50
CA TYR A 67 -20.67 -39.90 26.30
C TYR A 67 -21.04 -38.43 26.06
N LEU A 68 -22.32 -38.09 26.26
CA LEU A 68 -22.78 -36.72 26.36
C LEU A 68 -22.41 -36.16 27.75
N ALA A 69 -21.55 -35.16 27.79
CA ALA A 69 -21.00 -34.61 29.01
C ALA A 69 -21.54 -33.21 29.34
N GLY A 70 -22.82 -32.96 29.04
CA GLY A 70 -23.47 -31.66 29.24
C GLY A 70 -23.32 -30.73 28.04
N THR A 71 -23.64 -29.47 28.25
CA THR A 71 -23.61 -28.42 27.21
C THR A 71 -22.81 -27.21 27.67
N ASP A 72 -22.40 -26.39 26.71
CA ASP A 72 -21.75 -25.09 26.93
C ASP A 72 -22.35 -24.04 26.00
N THR A 73 -22.81 -22.90 26.58
CA THR A 73 -23.44 -21.83 25.79
C THR A 73 -22.49 -20.65 25.65
N ALA A 74 -22.22 -20.27 24.42
CA ALA A 74 -21.36 -19.14 24.09
C ALA A 74 -22.08 -18.10 23.24
N SER A 75 -21.79 -16.83 23.45
CA SER A 75 -22.31 -15.72 22.67
C SER A 75 -21.36 -15.32 21.56
N TYR A 76 -21.85 -15.27 20.35
CA TYR A 76 -21.11 -14.87 19.15
C TYR A 76 -21.75 -13.67 18.49
N LYS A 77 -20.94 -12.69 18.10
CA LYS A 77 -21.36 -11.61 17.21
C LYS A 77 -21.32 -12.09 15.77
N LEU A 78 -22.41 -11.86 15.05
CA LEU A 78 -22.57 -12.17 13.63
C LEU A 78 -22.43 -10.91 12.77
N PRO A 79 -22.39 -10.99 11.42
CA PRO A 79 -22.45 -9.84 10.54
C PRO A 79 -23.63 -8.92 10.85
N THR A 80 -23.44 -7.61 10.73
CA THR A 80 -24.56 -6.66 10.85
C THR A 80 -25.45 -6.75 9.61
N THR A 81 -26.75 -6.65 9.83
CA THR A 81 -27.76 -6.61 8.75
C THR A 81 -28.65 -5.38 8.98
N ASN A 82 -28.86 -4.58 7.93
CA ASN A 82 -29.64 -3.34 7.99
C ASN A 82 -29.18 -2.37 9.10
N GLY A 83 -27.89 -2.38 9.44
CA GLY A 83 -27.33 -1.52 10.50
C GLY A 83 -27.48 -2.10 11.93
N TYR A 84 -28.20 -3.18 12.12
CA TYR A 84 -28.40 -3.80 13.43
C TYR A 84 -27.33 -4.85 13.72
N GLN A 85 -26.84 -4.88 14.97
CA GLN A 85 -25.98 -5.95 15.46
C GLN A 85 -26.77 -7.25 15.55
N GLN A 86 -26.14 -8.37 15.16
CA GLN A 86 -26.71 -9.69 15.34
C GLN A 86 -25.87 -10.49 16.34
N ILE A 87 -26.54 -11.22 17.22
CA ILE A 87 -25.93 -12.03 18.27
C ILE A 87 -26.51 -13.44 18.22
N LEU A 88 -25.63 -14.43 18.29
CA LEU A 88 -26.03 -15.83 18.38
C LEU A 88 -25.64 -16.38 19.76
N LEU A 89 -26.62 -16.82 20.54
CA LEU A 89 -26.40 -17.69 21.70
C LEU A 89 -26.37 -19.13 21.19
N LEU A 90 -25.17 -19.70 21.11
CA LEU A 90 -24.94 -21.04 20.60
C LEU A 90 -24.67 -22.03 21.72
N THR A 91 -25.61 -22.91 21.98
CA THR A 91 -25.46 -24.04 22.92
C THR A 91 -24.79 -25.20 22.20
N LYS A 92 -23.60 -25.54 22.63
CA LYS A 92 -22.75 -26.58 22.04
C LYS A 92 -22.75 -27.83 22.93
N GLN A 93 -22.93 -28.97 22.32
CA GLN A 93 -22.84 -30.26 23.03
C GLN A 93 -21.38 -30.53 23.44
N ARG A 94 -21.17 -30.91 24.70
CA ARG A 94 -19.91 -31.42 25.22
C ARG A 94 -19.93 -32.95 25.19
N TYR A 95 -18.82 -33.55 24.81
CA TYR A 95 -18.63 -35.00 24.72
C TYR A 95 -17.45 -35.43 25.58
N GLN A 96 -17.48 -36.67 26.09
CA GLN A 96 -16.35 -37.31 26.72
C GLN A 96 -15.93 -38.53 25.94
N CYS A 97 -14.66 -38.61 25.55
CA CYS A 97 -14.08 -39.74 24.85
C CYS A 97 -13.99 -40.96 25.83
N LEU A 98 -14.51 -42.10 25.40
CA LEU A 98 -14.42 -43.34 26.24
C LEU A 98 -13.01 -43.89 26.37
N HIS A 99 -12.12 -43.62 25.39
CA HIS A 99 -10.74 -44.11 25.40
C HIS A 99 -9.86 -43.27 26.33
N CYS A 100 -9.73 -41.95 26.12
CA CYS A 100 -8.82 -41.14 26.93
C CYS A 100 -9.50 -40.38 28.09
N LYS A 101 -10.83 -40.51 28.27
CA LYS A 101 -11.65 -39.84 29.26
C LYS A 101 -11.67 -38.29 29.17
N ASN A 102 -10.93 -37.70 28.25
CA ASN A 102 -10.94 -36.25 28.06
C ASN A 102 -12.25 -35.77 27.42
N THR A 103 -12.63 -34.54 27.79
CA THR A 103 -13.81 -33.90 27.21
C THR A 103 -13.46 -32.95 26.05
N PHE A 104 -14.37 -32.81 25.11
CA PHE A 104 -14.29 -31.87 24.01
C PHE A 104 -15.69 -31.33 23.69
N ILE A 105 -15.74 -30.19 22.98
CA ILE A 105 -16.98 -29.49 22.65
C ILE A 105 -17.20 -29.53 21.16
N ALA A 106 -18.45 -29.64 20.72
CA ALA A 106 -18.84 -29.50 19.33
C ALA A 106 -18.27 -28.21 18.71
N GLN A 107 -17.67 -28.35 17.54
CA GLN A 107 -17.06 -27.24 16.83
C GLN A 107 -17.73 -27.01 15.48
N SER A 108 -17.78 -25.74 15.05
CA SER A 108 -18.26 -25.35 13.74
C SER A 108 -17.18 -24.60 12.98
N LYS A 109 -17.13 -24.80 11.68
CA LYS A 109 -16.25 -24.06 10.76
C LYS A 109 -16.54 -22.56 10.72
N ASP A 110 -17.73 -22.12 11.12
CA ASP A 110 -18.13 -20.71 11.09
C ASP A 110 -17.58 -19.88 12.26
N PHE A 111 -16.95 -20.54 13.25
CA PHE A 111 -16.36 -19.87 14.42
C PHE A 111 -14.88 -20.21 14.56
N MET A 112 -14.13 -19.30 15.12
CA MET A 112 -12.71 -19.53 15.51
C MET A 112 -12.64 -19.97 16.97
N PRO A 113 -11.72 -20.85 17.34
CA PRO A 113 -11.44 -21.15 18.75
C PRO A 113 -11.16 -19.88 19.55
N HIS A 114 -11.68 -19.80 20.76
CA HIS A 114 -11.51 -18.67 21.68
C HIS A 114 -11.93 -17.31 21.13
N SER A 115 -12.83 -17.28 20.15
CA SER A 115 -13.38 -16.06 19.55
C SER A 115 -14.83 -15.83 19.94
N THR A 116 -15.21 -14.59 20.13
CA THR A 116 -16.60 -14.14 20.32
C THR A 116 -17.21 -13.55 19.06
N ILE A 117 -16.55 -13.70 17.91
CA ILE A 117 -17.07 -13.29 16.60
C ILE A 117 -17.08 -14.46 15.63
N SER A 118 -18.04 -14.46 14.73
CA SER A 118 -18.09 -15.41 13.63
C SER A 118 -17.05 -15.09 12.54
N ARG A 119 -16.67 -16.11 11.73
CA ARG A 119 -15.82 -15.89 10.54
C ARG A 119 -16.47 -14.95 9.52
N PRO A 120 -17.79 -15.04 9.23
CA PRO A 120 -18.44 -14.07 8.37
C PRO A 120 -18.30 -12.62 8.84
N LEU A 121 -18.41 -12.35 10.17
CA LEU A 121 -18.18 -11.01 10.70
C LEU A 121 -16.72 -10.57 10.52
N LEU A 122 -15.76 -11.47 10.71
CA LEU A 122 -14.37 -11.16 10.43
C LEU A 122 -14.15 -10.80 8.95
N HIS A 123 -14.83 -11.52 8.03
CA HIS A 123 -14.79 -11.17 6.60
C HIS A 123 -15.39 -9.78 6.34
N GLN A 124 -16.51 -9.44 6.98
CA GLN A 124 -17.11 -8.11 6.86
C GLN A 124 -16.15 -7.01 7.36
N ILE A 125 -15.45 -7.22 8.48
CA ILE A 125 -14.43 -6.31 9.00
C ILE A 125 -13.31 -6.10 7.96
N ILE A 126 -12.81 -7.18 7.37
CA ILE A 126 -11.73 -7.14 6.38
C ILE A 126 -12.19 -6.43 5.10
N ASP A 127 -13.41 -6.69 4.64
CA ASP A 127 -13.93 -6.07 3.43
C ASP A 127 -14.20 -4.57 3.60
N LEU A 128 -14.68 -4.16 4.76
CA LEU A 128 -14.76 -2.74 5.11
C LEU A 128 -13.36 -2.13 5.20
N ALA A 129 -12.38 -2.85 5.77
CA ALA A 129 -11.02 -2.38 5.89
C ALA A 129 -10.29 -2.22 4.54
N LYS A 130 -10.77 -2.81 3.46
CA LYS A 130 -10.27 -2.57 2.09
C LYS A 130 -10.81 -1.27 1.48
N ARG A 131 -11.75 -0.60 2.13
CA ARG A 131 -12.34 0.66 1.70
C ARG A 131 -11.65 1.84 2.40
N ASP A 132 -11.92 3.04 1.89
CA ASP A 132 -11.36 4.28 2.45
C ASP A 132 -12.19 4.78 3.65
N ILE A 133 -12.26 3.97 4.71
CA ILE A 133 -12.93 4.29 5.99
C ILE A 133 -11.99 3.99 7.16
N SER A 134 -12.14 4.72 8.27
CA SER A 134 -11.28 4.54 9.44
C SER A 134 -11.62 3.27 10.22
N GLU A 135 -10.70 2.78 11.06
CA GLU A 135 -10.97 1.65 11.96
C GLU A 135 -12.02 2.00 13.02
N LYS A 136 -12.15 3.29 13.39
CA LYS A 136 -13.20 3.79 14.28
C LYS A 136 -14.57 3.69 13.62
N ASP A 137 -14.66 4.06 12.33
CA ASP A 137 -15.92 3.96 11.59
C ASP A 137 -16.30 2.50 11.37
N ILE A 138 -15.33 1.60 11.09
CA ILE A 138 -15.62 0.16 11.03
C ILE A 138 -16.16 -0.34 12.37
N ALA A 139 -15.54 0.08 13.46
CA ALA A 139 -16.00 -0.29 14.81
C ALA A 139 -17.41 0.21 15.09
N TYR A 140 -17.71 1.45 14.71
CA TYR A 140 -19.05 2.05 14.85
C TYR A 140 -20.10 1.28 14.01
N ILE A 141 -19.83 1.09 12.70
CA ILE A 141 -20.74 0.38 11.77
C ILE A 141 -21.07 -1.04 12.25
N LEU A 142 -20.09 -1.72 12.86
CA LEU A 142 -20.23 -3.13 13.25
C LEU A 142 -20.55 -3.33 14.74
N HIS A 143 -20.82 -2.26 15.48
CA HIS A 143 -21.05 -2.28 16.93
C HIS A 143 -19.96 -3.06 17.70
N LEU A 144 -18.70 -2.77 17.37
CA LEU A 144 -17.51 -3.36 17.98
C LEU A 144 -16.66 -2.29 18.66
N SER A 145 -15.84 -2.68 19.63
CA SER A 145 -14.83 -1.74 20.13
C SER A 145 -13.71 -1.53 19.09
N HIS A 146 -13.19 -0.30 19.02
CA HIS A 146 -12.04 0.02 18.17
C HIS A 146 -10.85 -0.91 18.41
N SER A 147 -10.53 -1.20 19.68
CA SER A 147 -9.45 -2.12 20.06
C SER A 147 -9.65 -3.53 19.49
N LYS A 148 -10.91 -4.00 19.44
CA LYS A 148 -11.24 -5.31 18.84
C LYS A 148 -10.99 -5.32 17.34
N VAL A 149 -11.46 -4.31 16.61
CA VAL A 149 -11.25 -4.15 15.16
C VAL A 149 -9.75 -4.08 14.84
N ASN A 150 -9.01 -3.21 15.54
CA ASN A 150 -7.56 -3.07 15.35
C ASN A 150 -6.82 -4.40 15.55
N ARG A 151 -7.09 -5.13 16.66
CA ARG A 151 -6.47 -6.44 16.94
C ARG A 151 -6.77 -7.47 15.87
N LEU A 152 -8.00 -7.53 15.37
CA LEU A 152 -8.42 -8.48 14.33
C LEU A 152 -7.76 -8.17 12.99
N LEU A 153 -7.73 -6.90 12.58
CA LEU A 153 -7.05 -6.47 11.35
C LEU A 153 -5.55 -6.73 11.40
N HIS A 154 -4.91 -6.42 12.53
CA HIS A 154 -3.49 -6.66 12.74
C HIS A 154 -3.15 -8.17 12.69
N HIS A 155 -3.94 -9.01 13.36
CA HIS A 155 -3.79 -10.47 13.29
C HIS A 155 -3.96 -10.98 11.86
N SER A 156 -4.98 -10.52 11.16
CA SER A 156 -5.26 -10.88 9.78
C SER A 156 -4.13 -10.46 8.82
N ALA A 157 -3.60 -9.26 8.99
CA ALA A 157 -2.49 -8.77 8.17
C ALA A 157 -1.18 -9.53 8.43
N LYS A 158 -0.91 -9.93 9.69
CA LYS A 158 0.24 -10.81 10.03
C LYS A 158 0.15 -12.19 9.42
N ALA A 159 -1.07 -12.71 9.22
CA ALA A 159 -1.28 -14.01 8.60
C ALA A 159 -1.03 -14.01 7.08
N TYR A 160 -1.00 -12.82 6.46
CA TYR A 160 -0.67 -12.69 5.04
C TYR A 160 0.77 -13.18 4.77
N ARG A 161 0.93 -14.01 3.76
CA ARG A 161 2.23 -14.48 3.27
C ARG A 161 2.34 -14.21 1.77
N THR A 162 3.52 -13.73 1.36
CA THR A 162 3.82 -13.59 -0.06
C THR A 162 3.92 -14.97 -0.71
N ASN A 163 3.32 -15.11 -1.87
CA ASN A 163 3.45 -16.32 -2.67
C ASN A 163 4.66 -16.21 -3.61
N TYR A 164 5.80 -16.75 -3.20
CA TYR A 164 7.04 -16.74 -3.96
C TYR A 164 7.05 -17.68 -5.16
N THR A 165 6.10 -18.59 -5.27
CA THR A 165 5.94 -19.47 -6.46
C THR A 165 5.25 -18.74 -7.60
N LYS A 166 4.62 -17.58 -7.32
CA LYS A 166 3.98 -16.78 -8.35
C LYS A 166 5.04 -16.18 -9.28
N SER A 167 4.77 -16.27 -10.58
CA SER A 167 5.65 -15.72 -11.61
C SER A 167 5.80 -14.19 -11.47
N LEU A 168 7.04 -13.72 -11.48
CA LEU A 168 7.33 -12.28 -11.52
C LEU A 168 7.01 -11.74 -12.93
N PRO A 169 6.51 -10.49 -13.04
CA PRO A 169 6.24 -9.87 -14.34
C PRO A 169 7.54 -9.49 -15.05
N MET A 170 7.47 -9.31 -16.37
CA MET A 170 8.61 -8.90 -17.18
C MET A 170 9.08 -7.47 -16.86
N VAL A 171 8.17 -6.62 -16.42
CA VAL A 171 8.44 -5.23 -16.03
C VAL A 171 8.10 -5.05 -14.56
N ILE A 172 9.07 -4.63 -13.78
CA ILE A 172 8.91 -4.31 -12.35
C ILE A 172 9.23 -2.83 -12.15
N CYS A 173 8.37 -2.10 -11.43
CA CYS A 173 8.68 -0.77 -10.94
C CYS A 173 8.92 -0.84 -9.44
N VAL A 174 9.95 -0.14 -8.97
CA VAL A 174 10.33 -0.07 -7.55
C VAL A 174 10.52 1.37 -7.12
N ASP A 175 10.11 1.67 -5.87
CA ASP A 175 10.26 3.00 -5.29
C ASP A 175 10.34 2.92 -3.76
N GLU A 176 10.71 4.05 -3.13
CA GLU A 176 10.60 4.25 -1.69
C GLU A 176 9.27 4.89 -1.35
N VAL A 177 8.59 4.35 -0.36
CA VAL A 177 7.36 4.91 0.17
C VAL A 177 7.54 5.36 1.61
N LEU A 178 7.21 6.63 1.87
CA LEU A 178 7.12 7.16 3.24
C LEU A 178 5.74 6.80 3.81
N TYR A 179 5.69 5.82 4.71
CA TYR A 179 4.43 5.38 5.33
C TYR A 179 4.22 5.92 6.75
N ALA A 180 5.28 6.41 7.42
CA ALA A 180 5.15 7.15 8.68
C ALA A 180 6.32 8.14 8.82
N LYS A 181 6.26 9.08 9.78
CA LYS A 181 7.34 10.05 10.00
C LYS A 181 8.67 9.32 10.17
N HIS A 182 9.63 9.58 9.26
CA HIS A 182 10.94 8.93 9.18
C HIS A 182 10.95 7.41 8.90
N HIS A 183 9.80 6.79 8.61
CA HIS A 183 9.71 5.39 8.26
C HIS A 183 9.48 5.21 6.76
N TYR A 184 10.51 4.71 6.09
CA TYR A 184 10.47 4.42 4.66
C TYR A 184 10.35 2.91 4.44
N GLY A 185 9.44 2.54 3.57
CA GLY A 185 9.33 1.19 3.02
C GLY A 185 9.87 1.12 1.61
N PHE A 186 10.02 -0.07 1.11
CA PHE A 186 10.30 -0.37 -0.28
C PHE A 186 9.06 -1.01 -0.91
N GLU A 187 8.63 -0.50 -2.03
CA GLU A 187 7.50 -1.05 -2.78
C GLU A 187 7.91 -1.56 -4.16
N MET A 188 7.25 -2.63 -4.58
CA MET A 188 7.46 -3.29 -5.85
C MET A 188 6.12 -3.58 -6.51
N ILE A 189 5.93 -3.09 -7.73
CA ILE A 189 4.69 -3.27 -8.49
C ILE A 189 4.96 -3.89 -9.86
N ASN A 190 3.93 -4.50 -10.44
CA ASN A 190 3.92 -4.86 -11.84
C ASN A 190 3.85 -3.59 -12.69
N GLY A 191 4.89 -3.32 -13.47
CA GLY A 191 4.98 -2.12 -14.33
C GLY A 191 3.95 -2.09 -15.46
N THR A 192 3.28 -3.22 -15.76
CA THR A 192 2.26 -3.30 -16.80
C THR A 192 0.85 -3.14 -16.25
N THR A 193 0.52 -3.80 -15.12
CA THR A 193 -0.85 -3.84 -14.56
C THR A 193 -1.05 -2.91 -13.38
N SER A 194 0.02 -2.37 -12.79
CA SER A 194 0.04 -1.60 -11.54
C SER A 194 -0.33 -2.41 -10.29
N ASP A 195 -0.40 -3.75 -10.39
CA ASP A 195 -0.66 -4.58 -9.23
C ASP A 195 0.53 -4.54 -8.26
N LEU A 196 0.26 -4.41 -6.97
CA LEU A 196 1.28 -4.52 -5.95
C LEU A 196 1.83 -5.94 -5.91
N ILE A 197 3.14 -6.08 -6.10
CA ILE A 197 3.85 -7.35 -5.93
C ILE A 197 4.21 -7.51 -4.46
N GLU A 198 4.82 -6.47 -3.87
CA GLU A 198 5.14 -6.45 -2.46
C GLU A 198 5.42 -5.02 -1.95
N ILE A 199 5.23 -4.87 -0.66
CA ILE A 199 5.66 -3.72 0.11
C ILE A 199 6.20 -4.22 1.45
N PHE A 200 7.34 -3.73 1.89
CA PHE A 200 7.91 -4.07 3.21
C PHE A 200 8.41 -2.82 3.96
N PRO A 201 8.42 -2.89 5.30
CA PRO A 201 8.67 -1.73 6.15
C PRO A 201 10.15 -1.35 6.26
N THR A 202 10.94 -1.65 5.24
CA THR A 202 12.37 -1.37 5.19
C THR A 202 12.81 -1.11 3.76
N ARG A 203 13.88 -0.34 3.59
CA ARG A 203 14.54 -0.07 2.31
C ARG A 203 16.01 -0.48 2.28
N THR A 204 16.45 -1.29 3.26
CA THR A 204 17.86 -1.70 3.30
C THR A 204 18.17 -2.70 2.19
N SER A 205 19.36 -2.58 1.61
CA SER A 205 19.85 -3.51 0.58
C SER A 205 19.85 -4.96 1.03
N ILE A 206 20.12 -5.20 2.32
CA ILE A 206 20.15 -6.55 2.91
C ILE A 206 18.75 -7.16 2.91
N ASP A 207 17.75 -6.43 3.38
CA ASP A 207 16.38 -6.93 3.47
C ASP A 207 15.77 -7.13 2.08
N ILE A 208 16.05 -6.22 1.13
CA ILE A 208 15.62 -6.37 -0.26
C ILE A 208 16.20 -7.65 -0.87
N ARG A 209 17.51 -7.92 -0.69
CA ARG A 209 18.13 -9.16 -1.17
C ARG A 209 17.51 -10.39 -0.52
N ARG A 210 17.39 -10.40 0.82
CA ARG A 210 16.80 -11.51 1.57
C ARG A 210 15.39 -11.83 1.07
N TYR A 211 14.58 -10.80 0.82
CA TYR A 211 13.24 -10.97 0.29
C TYR A 211 13.25 -11.56 -1.13
N LEU A 212 14.03 -10.96 -2.03
CA LEU A 212 14.08 -11.38 -3.43
C LEU A 212 14.71 -12.77 -3.61
N SER A 213 15.58 -13.20 -2.70
CA SER A 213 16.17 -14.56 -2.70
C SER A 213 15.15 -15.68 -2.48
N ASN A 214 13.95 -15.37 -1.97
CA ASN A 214 12.89 -16.37 -1.84
C ASN A 214 12.23 -16.74 -3.19
N TYR A 215 12.46 -15.93 -4.24
CA TYR A 215 12.05 -16.30 -5.59
C TYR A 215 13.15 -17.11 -6.25
N ASP A 216 12.79 -18.19 -6.95
CA ASP A 216 13.71 -19.00 -7.72
C ASP A 216 14.48 -18.16 -8.73
N LEU A 217 15.72 -18.57 -9.02
CA LEU A 217 16.58 -17.87 -9.99
C LEU A 217 15.91 -17.75 -11.37
N SER A 218 15.29 -18.83 -11.84
CA SER A 218 14.55 -18.86 -13.12
C SER A 218 13.43 -17.82 -13.17
N ASN A 219 12.73 -17.62 -12.06
CA ASN A 219 11.66 -16.61 -11.94
C ASN A 219 12.25 -15.18 -11.98
N ARG A 220 13.38 -14.95 -11.30
CA ARG A 220 14.07 -13.66 -11.31
C ARG A 220 14.71 -13.34 -12.67
N GLN A 221 15.17 -14.34 -13.40
CA GLN A 221 15.74 -14.21 -14.75
C GLN A 221 14.69 -13.83 -15.82
N ARG A 222 13.40 -14.05 -15.56
CA ARG A 222 12.30 -13.64 -16.46
C ARG A 222 12.07 -12.14 -16.49
N VAL A 223 12.51 -11.42 -15.46
CA VAL A 223 12.38 -9.95 -15.38
C VAL A 223 13.30 -9.32 -16.42
N GLN A 224 12.73 -8.56 -17.34
CA GLN A 224 13.44 -7.90 -18.43
C GLN A 224 13.77 -6.43 -18.11
N TYR A 225 12.88 -5.78 -17.36
CA TYR A 225 13.03 -4.36 -17.03
C TYR A 225 12.75 -4.11 -15.56
N VAL A 226 13.62 -3.34 -14.91
CA VAL A 226 13.38 -2.81 -13.57
C VAL A 226 13.48 -1.29 -13.64
N VAL A 227 12.34 -0.61 -13.42
CA VAL A 227 12.27 0.84 -13.38
C VAL A 227 12.43 1.31 -11.93
N THR A 228 13.33 2.26 -11.71
CA THR A 228 13.67 2.78 -10.39
C THR A 228 14.01 4.27 -10.45
N ASP A 229 14.03 4.93 -9.30
CA ASP A 229 14.61 6.26 -9.17
C ASP A 229 16.16 6.22 -9.24
N MET A 230 16.78 7.39 -9.17
CA MET A 230 18.24 7.52 -9.18
C MET A 230 18.89 7.31 -7.81
N ASN A 231 18.09 6.93 -6.80
CA ASN A 231 18.60 6.73 -5.44
C ASN A 231 19.43 5.43 -5.38
N ALA A 232 20.69 5.57 -5.07
CA ALA A 232 21.72 4.55 -5.33
C ALA A 232 21.64 3.29 -4.44
N ASN A 233 20.87 3.34 -3.34
CA ASN A 233 21.02 2.33 -2.28
C ASN A 233 20.51 0.93 -2.70
N TYR A 234 19.61 0.83 -3.67
CA TYR A 234 19.06 -0.45 -4.09
C TYR A 234 19.30 -0.80 -5.58
N SER A 235 19.86 0.09 -6.37
CA SER A 235 20.18 -0.23 -7.78
C SER A 235 21.20 -1.37 -7.91
N ALA A 236 22.21 -1.42 -7.03
CA ALA A 236 23.17 -2.50 -7.00
C ALA A 236 22.56 -3.86 -6.60
N PRO A 237 21.79 -3.97 -5.49
CA PRO A 237 21.10 -5.22 -5.17
C PRO A 237 20.12 -5.66 -6.26
N LEU A 238 19.40 -4.75 -6.91
CA LEU A 238 18.47 -5.10 -7.99
C LEU A 238 19.16 -5.71 -9.20
N ARG A 239 20.35 -5.20 -9.58
CA ARG A 239 21.17 -5.80 -10.67
C ARG A 239 21.61 -7.23 -10.36
N VAL A 240 21.97 -7.52 -9.11
CA VAL A 240 22.35 -8.87 -8.68
C VAL A 240 21.12 -9.80 -8.64
N MET A 241 20.00 -9.30 -8.16
CA MET A 241 18.80 -10.12 -7.98
C MET A 241 18.06 -10.39 -9.30
N PHE A 242 18.14 -9.49 -10.28
CA PHE A 242 17.54 -9.61 -11.61
C PHE A 242 18.62 -9.58 -12.70
N PRO A 243 19.36 -10.68 -12.88
CA PRO A 243 20.58 -10.69 -13.71
C PRO A 243 20.34 -10.36 -15.18
N ASN A 244 19.18 -10.68 -15.73
CA ASN A 244 18.82 -10.41 -17.13
C ASN A 244 18.13 -9.05 -17.31
N ALA A 245 17.82 -8.34 -16.23
CA ALA A 245 17.04 -7.12 -16.32
C ALA A 245 17.88 -5.89 -16.72
N GLN A 246 17.32 -5.09 -17.60
CA GLN A 246 17.82 -3.74 -17.84
C GLN A 246 17.25 -2.79 -16.77
N ILE A 247 18.16 -2.15 -16.03
CA ILE A 247 17.74 -1.10 -15.08
C ILE A 247 17.43 0.17 -15.87
N ILE A 248 16.27 0.75 -15.65
CA ILE A 248 15.78 1.97 -16.28
C ILE A 248 15.61 3.02 -15.17
N ILE A 249 16.25 4.16 -15.31
CA ILE A 249 15.99 5.30 -14.43
C ILE A 249 14.72 6.00 -14.87
N ASP A 250 13.84 6.31 -13.91
CA ASP A 250 12.63 7.07 -14.23
C ASP A 250 12.95 8.45 -14.79
N ARG A 251 12.37 8.76 -15.94
CA ARG A 251 12.62 9.99 -16.69
C ARG A 251 12.26 11.26 -15.90
N PHE A 252 11.23 11.17 -15.07
CA PHE A 252 10.84 12.28 -14.21
C PHE A 252 11.96 12.67 -13.24
N HIS A 253 12.65 11.68 -12.65
CA HIS A 253 13.76 11.91 -11.73
C HIS A 253 14.98 12.53 -12.40
N ILE A 254 15.25 12.22 -13.70
CA ILE A 254 16.31 12.87 -14.46
C ILE A 254 16.03 14.38 -14.54
N ILE A 255 14.81 14.76 -14.98
CA ILE A 255 14.41 16.17 -15.09
C ILE A 255 14.42 16.84 -13.71
N GLN A 256 13.89 16.17 -12.69
CA GLN A 256 13.74 16.73 -11.33
C GLN A 256 15.09 17.09 -10.70
N LEU A 257 16.15 16.30 -10.92
CA LEU A 257 17.47 16.61 -10.40
C LEU A 257 18.03 17.91 -11.02
N ALA A 258 17.97 18.05 -12.34
CA ALA A 258 18.41 19.28 -13.01
C ALA A 258 17.56 20.49 -12.60
N MET A 259 16.24 20.32 -12.47
CA MET A 259 15.34 21.37 -11.98
C MET A 259 15.71 21.83 -10.56
N LYS A 260 15.98 20.89 -9.65
CA LYS A 260 16.41 21.23 -8.28
C LYS A 260 17.73 21.98 -8.27
N ALA A 261 18.68 21.64 -9.14
CA ALA A 261 19.94 22.34 -9.26
C ALA A 261 19.75 23.80 -9.70
N VAL A 262 18.97 24.03 -10.76
CA VAL A 262 18.64 25.40 -11.21
C VAL A 262 17.96 26.20 -10.10
N GLN A 263 17.00 25.58 -9.38
CA GLN A 263 16.35 26.26 -8.25
C GLN A 263 17.33 26.59 -7.11
N SER A 264 18.26 25.70 -6.82
CA SER A 264 19.31 25.94 -5.83
C SER A 264 20.17 27.14 -6.23
N THR A 265 20.66 27.20 -7.46
CA THR A 265 21.46 28.31 -7.98
C THR A 265 20.67 29.61 -8.01
N ARG A 266 19.37 29.56 -8.38
CA ARG A 266 18.46 30.72 -8.30
C ARG A 266 18.33 31.26 -6.88
N ILE A 267 18.12 30.37 -5.90
CA ILE A 267 18.00 30.77 -4.48
C ILE A 267 19.31 31.35 -3.98
N THR A 268 20.45 30.75 -4.32
CA THR A 268 21.77 31.25 -3.96
C THR A 268 21.98 32.63 -4.54
N LEU A 269 21.72 32.86 -5.82
CA LEU A 269 21.78 34.15 -6.47
C LEU A 269 20.85 35.17 -5.77
N GLN A 270 19.62 34.81 -5.49
CA GLN A 270 18.66 35.68 -4.79
C GLN A 270 19.18 36.11 -3.41
N ARG A 271 19.90 35.24 -2.70
CA ARG A 271 20.47 35.55 -1.37
C ARG A 271 21.66 36.55 -1.43
N THR A 272 22.38 36.63 -2.54
CA THR A 272 23.48 37.60 -2.71
C THR A 272 23.00 39.02 -2.98
N ILE A 273 21.70 39.20 -3.27
CA ILE A 273 21.14 40.52 -3.56
C ILE A 273 20.73 41.21 -2.26
N ASN A 274 21.47 42.23 -1.86
CA ASN A 274 21.21 42.98 -0.63
C ASN A 274 19.90 43.75 -0.68
N ASN A 275 19.60 44.42 -1.79
CA ASN A 275 18.38 45.19 -1.95
C ASN A 275 17.19 44.30 -2.30
N LYS A 276 16.42 43.89 -1.28
CA LYS A 276 15.22 43.03 -1.42
C LYS A 276 14.06 43.70 -2.17
N ARG A 277 14.10 45.03 -2.38
CA ARG A 277 13.14 45.82 -3.15
C ARG A 277 13.54 45.90 -4.63
N SER A 278 14.76 45.50 -4.99
CA SER A 278 15.24 45.55 -6.35
C SER A 278 14.38 44.73 -7.32
N ARG A 279 14.32 45.20 -8.55
CA ARG A 279 13.61 44.54 -9.67
C ARG A 279 14.07 43.08 -9.82
N VAL A 280 15.36 42.85 -9.79
CA VAL A 280 15.96 41.51 -9.95
C VAL A 280 15.60 40.58 -8.80
N TYR A 281 15.69 41.04 -7.53
CA TYR A 281 15.30 40.22 -6.39
C TYR A 281 13.84 39.79 -6.46
N LYS A 282 12.95 40.74 -6.79
CA LYS A 282 11.50 40.44 -6.95
C LYS A 282 11.22 39.48 -8.11
N LEU A 283 11.91 39.63 -9.24
CA LEU A 283 11.81 38.74 -10.38
C LEU A 283 12.19 37.31 -10.01
N LEU A 284 13.35 37.12 -9.38
CA LEU A 284 13.82 35.81 -8.90
C LEU A 284 12.87 35.18 -7.88
N LYS A 285 12.35 35.97 -6.93
CA LYS A 285 11.52 35.48 -5.84
C LYS A 285 10.10 35.10 -6.30
N SER A 286 9.44 36.03 -6.99
CA SER A 286 8.00 35.90 -7.30
C SER A 286 7.71 35.08 -8.55
N ASN A 287 8.70 34.91 -9.44
CA ASN A 287 8.52 34.22 -10.72
C ASN A 287 9.40 32.96 -10.85
N TRP A 288 9.64 32.28 -9.75
CA TRP A 288 10.51 31.11 -9.73
C TRP A 288 10.06 29.99 -10.71
N GLN A 289 8.74 29.84 -10.93
CA GLN A 289 8.17 28.88 -11.88
C GLN A 289 8.61 29.16 -13.31
N PHE A 290 8.76 30.44 -13.70
CA PHE A 290 9.24 30.84 -15.00
C PHE A 290 10.61 30.23 -15.33
N PHE A 291 11.52 30.17 -14.35
CA PHE A 291 12.88 29.65 -14.55
C PHE A 291 12.96 28.12 -14.62
N ILE A 292 11.90 27.40 -14.28
CA ILE A 292 11.81 25.95 -14.38
C ILE A 292 10.79 25.47 -15.43
N THR A 293 10.11 26.40 -16.07
CA THR A 293 9.21 26.07 -17.20
C THR A 293 10.04 25.71 -18.42
N ASP A 294 9.61 24.68 -19.16
CA ASP A 294 10.19 24.34 -20.46
C ASP A 294 10.05 25.52 -21.41
N GLN A 295 11.17 25.98 -21.95
CA GLN A 295 11.23 27.16 -22.82
C GLN A 295 10.32 27.00 -24.06
N SER A 296 10.13 25.78 -24.55
CA SER A 296 9.23 25.52 -25.69
C SER A 296 7.73 25.78 -25.39
N LYS A 297 7.37 25.90 -24.12
CA LYS A 297 6.00 26.18 -23.65
C LYS A 297 5.78 27.65 -23.31
N ILE A 298 6.81 28.47 -23.49
CA ILE A 298 6.75 29.91 -23.18
C ILE A 298 6.56 30.65 -24.52
N ASP A 299 5.46 31.36 -24.65
CA ASP A 299 5.29 32.28 -25.75
C ASP A 299 6.33 33.43 -25.61
N THR A 300 7.23 33.50 -26.58
CA THR A 300 8.29 34.54 -26.62
C THR A 300 7.93 35.71 -27.51
N THR A 301 6.80 35.64 -28.21
CA THR A 301 6.35 36.68 -29.16
C THR A 301 5.56 37.77 -28.46
N GLN A 302 5.03 37.49 -27.27
CA GLN A 302 4.22 38.43 -26.50
C GLN A 302 4.84 38.74 -25.14
N PRO A 303 4.73 39.99 -24.67
CA PRO A 303 5.13 40.34 -23.31
C PRO A 303 4.15 39.69 -22.32
N ARG A 304 4.69 39.16 -21.21
CA ARG A 304 3.92 38.58 -20.11
C ARG A 304 4.04 39.41 -18.84
N TRP A 305 3.02 39.33 -17.99
CA TRP A 305 3.04 39.97 -16.69
C TRP A 305 3.98 39.24 -15.72
N PHE A 306 4.93 39.96 -15.12
CA PHE A 306 5.80 39.43 -14.09
C PHE A 306 5.39 39.97 -12.72
N LYS A 307 4.87 39.06 -11.90
CA LYS A 307 4.42 39.36 -10.54
C LYS A 307 5.59 39.87 -9.67
N GLY A 308 5.31 40.82 -8.80
CA GLY A 308 6.28 41.36 -7.85
C GLY A 308 7.06 42.56 -8.38
N ILE A 309 7.43 42.57 -9.65
CA ILE A 309 7.92 43.78 -10.32
C ILE A 309 6.77 44.61 -10.92
N ASN A 310 5.63 43.94 -11.15
CA ASN A 310 4.41 44.53 -11.71
C ASN A 310 4.63 45.19 -13.08
N GLU A 311 5.31 44.48 -13.97
CA GLU A 311 5.65 44.95 -15.30
C GLU A 311 5.35 43.89 -16.37
N TYR A 312 5.04 44.32 -17.58
CA TYR A 312 5.03 43.47 -18.75
C TYR A 312 6.44 43.43 -19.35
N LEU A 313 7.01 42.26 -19.51
CA LEU A 313 8.30 42.03 -20.16
C LEU A 313 8.21 40.89 -21.15
N TYR A 314 9.02 40.97 -22.18
CA TYR A 314 9.27 39.78 -22.98
C TYR A 314 10.06 38.74 -22.14
N PRO A 315 9.75 37.46 -22.30
CA PRO A 315 10.45 36.40 -21.57
C PRO A 315 11.97 36.45 -21.73
N GLN A 316 12.44 36.85 -22.91
CA GLN A 316 13.87 36.97 -23.21
C GLN A 316 14.54 38.07 -22.40
N ASP A 317 13.88 39.24 -22.24
CA ASP A 317 14.41 40.36 -21.48
C ASP A 317 14.51 40.02 -19.97
N ALA A 318 13.46 39.33 -19.47
CA ALA A 318 13.48 38.83 -18.11
C ALA A 318 14.65 37.86 -17.83
N LEU A 319 14.96 36.98 -18.78
CA LEU A 319 16.11 36.07 -18.69
C LEU A 319 17.44 36.83 -18.79
N GLN A 320 17.57 37.78 -19.71
CA GLN A 320 18.80 38.55 -19.90
C GLN A 320 19.16 39.37 -18.67
N LEU A 321 18.19 39.98 -17.98
CA LEU A 321 18.40 40.68 -16.71
C LEU A 321 19.08 39.78 -15.67
N ILE A 322 18.71 38.52 -15.60
CA ILE A 322 19.28 37.59 -14.63
C ILE A 322 20.60 37.00 -15.13
N PHE A 323 20.72 36.70 -16.42
CA PHE A 323 21.93 36.15 -17.03
C PHE A 323 23.10 37.10 -16.99
N GLY A 324 22.84 38.42 -17.12
CA GLY A 324 23.86 39.45 -16.97
C GLY A 324 24.47 39.51 -15.54
N LEU A 325 23.70 39.11 -14.53
CA LEU A 325 24.17 39.12 -13.15
C LEU A 325 24.86 37.82 -12.73
N SER A 326 24.54 36.69 -13.36
CA SER A 326 25.08 35.41 -12.95
C SER A 326 25.31 34.49 -14.17
N PRO A 327 26.56 34.46 -14.66
CA PRO A 327 26.96 33.47 -15.69
C PRO A 327 26.74 32.03 -15.22
N LYS A 328 26.88 31.75 -13.92
CA LYS A 328 26.62 30.46 -13.30
C LYS A 328 25.15 30.07 -13.46
N PHE A 329 24.22 30.94 -13.12
CA PHE A 329 22.77 30.68 -13.30
C PHE A 329 22.41 30.50 -14.79
N LYS A 330 22.98 31.32 -15.67
CA LYS A 330 22.82 31.19 -17.13
C LYS A 330 23.21 29.82 -17.63
N GLN A 331 24.37 29.30 -17.19
CA GLN A 331 24.85 27.96 -17.57
C GLN A 331 23.89 26.88 -17.05
N ASP A 332 23.54 26.89 -15.77
CA ASP A 332 22.65 25.89 -15.17
C ASP A 332 21.28 25.87 -15.85
N TYR A 333 20.71 27.06 -16.14
CA TYR A 333 19.46 27.18 -16.86
C TYR A 333 19.54 26.57 -18.27
N LYS A 334 20.61 26.86 -19.03
CA LYS A 334 20.83 26.29 -20.36
C LYS A 334 20.94 24.78 -20.32
N ILE A 335 21.67 24.23 -19.35
CA ILE A 335 21.78 22.77 -19.14
C ILE A 335 20.42 22.15 -18.86
N TYR A 336 19.64 22.74 -17.96
CA TYR A 336 18.29 22.27 -17.65
C TYR A 336 17.39 22.27 -18.89
N GLN A 337 17.37 23.33 -19.66
CA GLN A 337 16.58 23.42 -20.89
C GLN A 337 17.06 22.39 -21.95
N ALA A 338 18.35 22.14 -22.02
CA ALA A 338 18.90 21.13 -22.91
C ALA A 338 18.48 19.70 -22.46
N VAL A 339 18.48 19.41 -21.15
CA VAL A 339 17.97 18.14 -20.60
C VAL A 339 16.49 17.96 -20.92
N LEU A 340 15.65 19.01 -20.77
CA LEU A 340 14.23 18.98 -21.13
C LEU A 340 14.05 18.67 -22.63
N ARG A 341 14.85 19.31 -23.49
CA ARG A 341 14.80 19.08 -24.94
C ARG A 341 15.17 17.65 -25.29
N ALA A 342 16.32 17.14 -24.79
CA ALA A 342 16.75 15.78 -25.01
C ALA A 342 15.73 14.75 -24.56
N GLN A 343 15.06 14.98 -23.42
CA GLN A 343 13.98 14.11 -22.93
C GLN A 343 12.74 14.14 -23.82
N ARG A 344 12.38 15.28 -24.38
CA ARG A 344 11.23 15.45 -25.27
C ARG A 344 11.50 14.78 -26.63
N SER A 345 12.70 14.98 -27.21
CA SER A 345 13.12 14.33 -28.45
C SER A 345 13.46 12.84 -28.28
N ARG A 346 13.52 12.35 -27.03
CA ARG A 346 14.03 11.01 -26.68
C ARG A 346 15.45 10.73 -27.25
N SER A 347 16.26 11.76 -27.43
CA SER A 347 17.61 11.64 -27.95
C SER A 347 18.64 11.47 -26.85
N PHE A 348 19.14 10.23 -26.72
CA PHE A 348 20.27 9.96 -25.82
C PHE A 348 21.54 10.66 -26.29
N ASP A 349 21.73 10.85 -27.59
CA ASP A 349 22.91 11.49 -28.15
C ASP A 349 22.95 12.98 -27.75
N GLU A 350 21.82 13.71 -27.85
CA GLU A 350 21.72 15.07 -27.32
C GLU A 350 22.06 15.11 -25.81
N PHE A 351 21.53 14.17 -25.04
CA PHE A 351 21.83 14.08 -23.62
C PHE A 351 23.31 13.79 -23.35
N SER A 352 23.94 12.92 -24.12
CA SER A 352 25.35 12.59 -24.01
C SER A 352 26.27 13.78 -24.31
N VAL A 353 25.91 14.59 -25.32
CA VAL A 353 26.61 15.83 -25.66
C VAL A 353 26.57 16.82 -24.51
N ILE A 354 25.44 16.97 -23.81
CA ILE A 354 25.35 17.82 -22.62
C ILE A 354 26.39 17.41 -21.57
N LEU A 355 26.55 16.10 -21.34
CA LEU A 355 27.47 15.59 -20.31
C LEU A 355 28.94 15.73 -20.70
N SER A 356 29.27 15.60 -22.01
CA SER A 356 30.64 15.72 -22.51
C SER A 356 31.11 17.17 -22.56
N GLN A 357 30.22 18.11 -22.90
CA GLN A 357 30.54 19.53 -23.02
C GLN A 357 30.43 20.31 -21.71
N TYR A 358 29.93 19.68 -20.65
CA TYR A 358 29.73 20.36 -19.37
C TYR A 358 31.05 20.77 -18.74
N LYS A 359 31.17 22.06 -18.39
CA LYS A 359 32.27 22.63 -17.60
C LYS A 359 31.78 22.92 -16.20
N PRO A 360 32.44 22.40 -15.15
CA PRO A 360 32.07 22.68 -13.75
C PRO A 360 32.07 24.18 -13.44
N ASN A 361 31.11 24.62 -12.64
CA ASN A 361 30.97 26.04 -12.29
C ASN A 361 30.72 26.25 -10.77
N HIS A 362 30.99 25.24 -9.94
CA HIS A 362 30.75 25.25 -8.50
C HIS A 362 29.29 25.53 -8.13
N SER A 363 28.35 24.95 -8.88
CA SER A 363 26.93 24.95 -8.55
C SER A 363 26.44 23.55 -8.19
N ALA A 364 25.17 23.48 -7.77
CA ALA A 364 24.50 22.19 -7.55
C ALA A 364 24.42 21.33 -8.83
N MET A 365 24.55 21.92 -10.01
CA MET A 365 24.54 21.21 -11.28
C MET A 365 25.76 20.29 -11.45
N ASP A 366 26.92 20.63 -10.87
CA ASP A 366 28.13 19.79 -10.91
C ASP A 366 27.82 18.38 -10.35
N GLN A 367 27.14 18.34 -9.18
CA GLN A 367 26.77 17.08 -8.55
C GLN A 367 25.71 16.30 -9.37
N VAL A 368 24.80 17.02 -10.03
CA VAL A 368 23.82 16.41 -10.92
C VAL A 368 24.49 15.73 -12.11
N ILE A 369 25.42 16.42 -12.76
CA ILE A 369 26.18 15.88 -13.89
C ILE A 369 27.02 14.68 -13.48
N LEU A 370 27.67 14.69 -12.31
CA LEU A 370 28.37 13.53 -11.77
C LEU A 370 27.42 12.36 -11.54
N THR A 371 26.24 12.61 -11.01
CA THR A 371 25.21 11.59 -10.79
C THR A 371 24.73 10.99 -12.12
N TYR A 372 24.55 11.81 -13.16
CA TYR A 372 24.18 11.34 -14.49
C TYR A 372 25.29 10.47 -15.11
N LYS A 373 26.54 10.89 -15.03
CA LYS A 373 27.69 10.11 -15.53
C LYS A 373 27.78 8.75 -14.83
N LYS A 374 27.58 8.71 -13.50
CA LYS A 374 27.57 7.45 -12.73
C LYS A 374 26.46 6.49 -13.16
N ASN A 375 25.29 7.01 -13.57
CA ASN A 375 24.12 6.22 -13.95
C ASN A 375 23.89 6.14 -15.46
N LEU A 376 24.88 6.47 -16.26
CA LEU A 376 24.76 6.70 -17.71
C LEU A 376 24.08 5.53 -18.45
N LYS A 377 24.45 4.28 -18.14
CA LYS A 377 23.86 3.08 -18.75
C LYS A 377 22.36 2.99 -18.47
N SER A 378 21.94 3.22 -17.24
CA SER A 378 20.54 3.14 -16.84
C SER A 378 19.71 4.33 -17.34
N ILE A 379 20.34 5.50 -17.47
CA ILE A 379 19.74 6.68 -18.12
C ILE A 379 19.56 6.41 -19.62
N ARG A 380 20.57 5.84 -20.31
CA ARG A 380 20.45 5.44 -21.73
C ARG A 380 19.23 4.55 -21.94
N ASN A 381 19.04 3.57 -21.06
CA ASN A 381 17.86 2.71 -21.12
C ASN A 381 16.55 3.51 -21.00
N ALA A 382 16.51 4.57 -20.19
CA ALA A 382 15.33 5.43 -20.07
C ALA A 382 14.95 6.19 -21.34
N PHE A 383 15.93 6.48 -22.20
CA PHE A 383 15.69 7.08 -23.53
C PHE A 383 15.21 6.05 -24.57
N LEU A 384 15.75 4.83 -24.51
CA LEU A 384 15.51 3.79 -25.50
C LEU A 384 14.25 2.95 -25.20
N GLN A 385 13.91 2.77 -23.93
CA GLN A 385 12.83 1.89 -23.51
C GLN A 385 11.57 2.67 -23.13
N THR A 386 10.41 2.01 -23.26
CA THR A 386 9.10 2.62 -22.95
C THR A 386 8.70 2.59 -21.48
N PRO A 387 9.07 1.60 -20.64
CA PRO A 387 8.61 1.53 -19.25
C PRO A 387 8.95 2.80 -18.45
N SER A 388 8.06 3.22 -17.57
CA SER A 388 8.22 4.39 -16.69
C SER A 388 7.61 4.13 -15.32
N ASN A 389 8.01 4.94 -14.34
CA ASN A 389 7.57 4.81 -12.94
C ASN A 389 6.23 5.55 -12.65
N GLY A 390 5.57 6.14 -13.65
CA GLY A 390 4.34 6.90 -13.45
C GLY A 390 3.22 6.11 -12.76
N ARG A 391 3.21 4.78 -12.91
CA ARG A 391 2.24 3.88 -12.27
C ARG A 391 2.44 3.77 -10.75
N ILE A 392 3.67 3.80 -10.27
CA ILE A 392 4.00 3.71 -8.84
C ILE A 392 3.59 4.99 -8.10
N GLU A 393 3.61 6.16 -8.78
CA GLU A 393 3.10 7.40 -8.21
C GLU A 393 1.62 7.30 -7.84
N GLY A 394 0.82 6.57 -8.61
CA GLY A 394 -0.59 6.29 -8.32
C GLY A 394 -0.74 5.49 -7.01
N ILE A 395 0.10 4.49 -6.81
CA ILE A 395 0.16 3.70 -5.58
C ILE A 395 0.59 4.57 -4.40
N ASN A 396 1.64 5.37 -4.57
CA ASN A 396 2.13 6.32 -3.56
C ASN A 396 1.05 7.34 -3.13
N ARG A 397 0.23 7.84 -4.07
CA ARG A 397 -0.92 8.71 -3.76
C ARG A 397 -1.96 7.97 -2.94
N ARG A 398 -2.26 6.72 -3.29
CA ARG A 398 -3.22 5.89 -2.56
C ARG A 398 -2.74 5.59 -1.14
N ILE A 399 -1.47 5.28 -0.95
CA ILE A 399 -0.87 5.11 0.39
C ILE A 399 -1.07 6.36 1.24
N LYS A 400 -0.77 7.53 0.70
CA LYS A 400 -1.02 8.81 1.39
C LYS A 400 -2.50 9.02 1.72
N GLN A 401 -3.41 8.62 0.82
CA GLN A 401 -4.86 8.71 1.07
C GLN A 401 -5.29 7.82 2.22
N ILE A 402 -4.82 6.57 2.31
CA ILE A 402 -5.08 5.65 3.43
C ILE A 402 -4.71 6.32 4.77
N GLY A 403 -3.55 6.99 4.83
CA GLY A 403 -3.13 7.71 6.02
C GLY A 403 -4.03 8.89 6.38
N ARG A 404 -4.50 9.64 5.38
CA ARG A 404 -5.41 10.78 5.58
C ARG A 404 -6.77 10.34 6.07
N THR A 405 -7.35 9.30 5.48
CA THR A 405 -8.66 8.75 5.87
C THR A 405 -8.69 8.29 7.34
N ALA A 406 -7.56 7.79 7.84
CA ALA A 406 -7.44 7.37 9.23
C ALA A 406 -7.06 8.52 10.20
N TYR A 407 -6.99 9.78 9.70
CA TYR A 407 -6.50 10.92 10.47
C TYR A 407 -5.08 10.70 11.05
N GLY A 408 -4.30 9.83 10.40
CA GLY A 408 -2.98 9.39 10.84
C GLY A 408 -3.01 8.08 11.62
N TYR A 409 -1.82 7.49 11.76
CA TYR A 409 -1.60 6.27 12.54
C TYR A 409 -0.55 6.55 13.61
N GLY A 410 -0.89 6.33 14.87
CA GLY A 410 0.06 6.41 15.98
C GLY A 410 1.09 5.26 15.94
N ASN A 411 0.72 4.12 15.35
CA ASN A 411 1.60 2.96 15.18
C ASN A 411 1.88 2.73 13.68
N SER A 412 3.14 2.86 13.29
CA SER A 412 3.58 2.71 11.90
C SER A 412 3.36 1.30 11.33
N LEU A 413 3.44 0.25 12.17
CA LEU A 413 3.15 -1.12 11.75
C LEU A 413 1.68 -1.32 11.42
N ASN A 414 0.76 -0.75 12.20
CA ASN A 414 -0.66 -0.81 11.90
C ASN A 414 -0.98 -0.13 10.57
N TYR A 415 -0.34 1.00 10.29
CA TYR A 415 -0.46 1.68 9.00
C TYR A 415 0.07 0.80 7.86
N PHE A 416 1.25 0.23 8.02
CA PHE A 416 1.83 -0.66 7.04
C PHE A 416 0.93 -1.87 6.74
N PHE A 417 0.34 -2.50 7.76
CA PHE A 417 -0.60 -3.60 7.56
C PHE A 417 -1.87 -3.14 6.84
N ARG A 418 -2.36 -1.93 7.13
CA ARG A 418 -3.52 -1.37 6.43
C ARG A 418 -3.22 -1.12 4.95
N ILE A 419 -2.05 -0.59 4.63
CA ILE A 419 -1.58 -0.42 3.25
C ILE A 419 -1.59 -1.77 2.53
N ARG A 420 -0.97 -2.79 3.11
CA ARG A 420 -0.96 -4.15 2.52
C ARG A 420 -2.37 -4.66 2.27
N LEU A 421 -3.25 -4.53 3.25
CA LEU A 421 -4.63 -5.02 3.17
C LEU A 421 -5.43 -4.34 2.04
N GLN A 422 -5.22 -3.05 1.81
CA GLN A 422 -5.95 -2.30 0.78
C GLN A 422 -5.37 -2.46 -0.63
N LEU A 423 -4.05 -2.60 -0.75
CA LEU A 423 -3.37 -2.59 -2.04
C LEU A 423 -3.19 -3.99 -2.65
N PHE A 424 -3.12 -5.06 -1.85
CA PHE A 424 -3.07 -6.40 -2.41
C PHE A 424 -4.39 -6.77 -3.09
N ASN A 425 -4.29 -7.28 -4.31
CA ASN A 425 -5.43 -7.57 -5.17
C ASN A 425 -6.43 -8.52 -4.48
N ARG A 426 -7.71 -8.16 -4.51
CA ARG A 426 -8.83 -8.86 -3.84
C ARG A 426 -8.87 -10.36 -4.09
N LYS A 427 -8.50 -10.82 -5.30
CA LYS A 427 -8.49 -12.24 -5.68
C LYS A 427 -7.50 -13.09 -4.88
N HIS A 428 -6.36 -12.50 -4.46
CA HIS A 428 -5.31 -13.23 -3.73
C HIS A 428 -5.57 -13.31 -2.22
N ILE A 429 -6.22 -12.32 -1.64
CA ILE A 429 -6.54 -12.32 -0.21
C ILE A 429 -7.60 -13.39 0.10
N ASN A 430 -8.61 -13.55 -0.73
CA ASN A 430 -9.71 -14.48 -0.47
C ASN A 430 -9.27 -15.95 -0.48
N ALA A 431 -8.46 -16.38 -1.44
CA ALA A 431 -8.02 -17.78 -1.53
C ALA A 431 -6.94 -18.16 -0.49
N SER A 432 -5.93 -17.34 -0.33
CA SER A 432 -4.82 -17.59 0.62
C SER A 432 -5.25 -17.40 2.07
N PHE A 433 -6.14 -16.45 2.34
CA PHE A 433 -6.62 -16.12 3.67
C PHE A 433 -7.58 -17.20 4.21
N MET A 434 -8.46 -17.76 3.39
CA MET A 434 -9.34 -18.87 3.75
C MET A 434 -8.53 -20.12 4.08
N ASN A 435 -7.49 -20.44 3.31
CA ASN A 435 -6.63 -21.60 3.55
C ASN A 435 -5.78 -21.49 4.83
N LEU A 436 -5.39 -20.29 5.25
CA LEU A 436 -4.60 -20.07 6.48
C LEU A 436 -5.45 -20.14 7.75
N LEU A 437 -6.69 -19.70 7.69
CA LEU A 437 -7.62 -19.82 8.81
C LEU A 437 -8.05 -21.28 9.04
N THR A 438 -8.07 -22.10 7.99
CA THR A 438 -8.40 -23.53 8.08
C THR A 438 -7.21 -24.40 8.54
N LYS A 439 -5.97 -24.06 8.16
CA LYS A 439 -4.76 -24.87 8.51
C LYS A 439 -4.27 -24.71 9.94
N LYS A 440 -4.57 -23.61 10.64
CA LYS A 440 -4.15 -23.40 12.04
C LYS A 440 -5.12 -23.94 13.10
N SER A 441 -6.26 -24.48 12.71
CA SER A 441 -7.19 -25.17 13.62
C SER A 441 -6.90 -26.66 13.76
N LEU A 442 -5.84 -27.16 13.11
CA LEU A 442 -5.44 -28.58 13.12
C LEU A 442 -4.05 -28.83 13.76
N ARG A 443 -3.51 -27.85 14.51
CA ARG A 443 -2.34 -28.07 15.39
C ARG A 443 -2.58 -27.53 16.79
#